data_d8f61ec06a1d185621786bd322c02296
#
_entry.id   d8f61ec06a1d185621786bd322c02296
#
_cell.length_a   1.000
_cell.length_b   1.000
_cell.length_c   1.000
_cell.angle_alpha   90.00
_cell.angle_beta   90.00
_cell.angle_gamma   90.00
#
_symmetry.space_group_name_H-M   'P 1'
#
loop_
_entity.id
_entity.type
_entity.pdbx_description
1 polymer ?
#
loop_
_entity_poly.entity_id
_entity_poly.type
_entity_poly.pdbx_seq_one_letter_code
_entity_poly.pdbx_strand_id
1 'polypeptide(L)'
;MFEEEIAQYTGAPYAISVDSCTNALFLACKYLEVNEVTIPSQTYLSVPQSITHAGGEVIFDKRAETNHWKGMYQLKPYPIWDAAKRLTSNMYVPGQFMTLSFHIKKLLPIWKGGMILTDNAEAADWFKKARYEGRSEKYYKDDDITFHGWNMYMTPQQAAHGLAMFQNYPEHMSDLGEDNGYRDLTEFTVFKDTKTIE
;
A
#
# COMPACT_ATOMS: atom_id res chain seq x y z
N MET A 1 14.15 -11.15 -6.08
CA MET A 1 15.09 -10.92 -4.95
C MET A 1 14.47 -10.03 -3.85
N PHE A 2 14.34 -8.68 -3.99
CA PHE A 2 13.79 -7.86 -2.89
C PHE A 2 12.32 -8.20 -2.56
N GLU A 3 11.49 -8.43 -3.55
CA GLU A 3 10.12 -8.91 -3.37
C GLU A 3 10.06 -10.27 -2.65
N GLU A 4 10.92 -11.20 -3.00
CA GLU A 4 11.00 -12.53 -2.40
C GLU A 4 11.42 -12.46 -0.93
N GLU A 5 12.43 -11.64 -0.60
CA GLU A 5 12.86 -11.43 0.79
C GLU A 5 11.75 -10.85 1.66
N ILE A 6 11.05 -9.82 1.15
CA ILE A 6 9.91 -9.23 1.90
C ILE A 6 8.75 -10.22 1.99
N ALA A 7 8.43 -10.96 0.94
CA ALA A 7 7.40 -12.00 0.95
C ALA A 7 7.71 -13.06 2.03
N GLN A 8 8.92 -13.61 2.00
CA GLN A 8 9.37 -14.61 2.98
C GLN A 8 9.32 -14.07 4.42
N TYR A 9 9.81 -12.88 4.63
CA TYR A 9 9.85 -12.25 5.95
C TYR A 9 8.46 -11.98 6.51
N THR A 10 7.56 -11.43 5.71
CA THR A 10 6.20 -11.09 6.13
C THR A 10 5.25 -12.29 6.19
N GLY A 11 5.63 -13.40 5.59
CA GLY A 11 4.78 -14.59 5.45
C GLY A 11 3.75 -14.48 4.33
N ALA A 12 3.85 -13.49 3.47
CA ALA A 12 2.98 -13.34 2.31
C ALA A 12 3.44 -14.25 1.15
N PRO A 13 2.54 -14.98 0.45
CA PRO A 13 2.90 -15.73 -0.75
C PRO A 13 3.48 -14.86 -1.88
N TYR A 14 3.00 -13.63 -2.01
CA TYR A 14 3.46 -12.68 -3.04
C TYR A 14 3.69 -11.30 -2.45
N ALA A 15 4.76 -10.65 -2.90
CA ALA A 15 5.05 -9.24 -2.63
C ALA A 15 5.36 -8.54 -3.95
N ILE A 16 4.66 -7.48 -4.26
CA ILE A 16 4.79 -6.73 -5.52
C ILE A 16 5.25 -5.32 -5.22
N SER A 17 6.48 -4.99 -5.62
CA SER A 17 7.06 -3.67 -5.39
C SER A 17 6.47 -2.61 -6.30
N VAL A 18 6.25 -1.42 -5.75
CA VAL A 18 5.79 -0.23 -6.46
C VAL A 18 6.61 0.98 -6.01
N ASP A 19 6.47 2.10 -6.69
CA ASP A 19 7.24 3.33 -6.40
C ASP A 19 6.84 4.00 -5.08
N SER A 20 5.67 3.69 -4.52
CA SER A 20 5.18 4.27 -3.26
C SER A 20 4.02 3.47 -2.67
N CYS A 21 3.80 3.57 -1.33
CA CYS A 21 2.60 3.05 -0.68
C CYS A 21 1.32 3.72 -1.21
N THR A 22 1.38 4.99 -1.58
CA THR A 22 0.27 5.71 -2.23
C THR A 22 -0.20 4.98 -3.47
N ASN A 23 0.73 4.59 -4.35
CA ASN A 23 0.42 3.86 -5.56
C ASN A 23 0.07 2.38 -5.30
N ALA A 24 0.61 1.77 -4.23
CA ALA A 24 0.16 0.46 -3.76
C ALA A 24 -1.33 0.47 -3.39
N LEU A 25 -1.75 1.46 -2.60
CA LEU A 25 -3.17 1.66 -2.22
C LEU A 25 -4.03 1.93 -3.46
N PHE A 26 -3.59 2.81 -4.35
CA PHE A 26 -4.30 3.11 -5.59
C PHE A 26 -4.52 1.84 -6.43
N LEU A 27 -3.48 1.04 -6.66
CA LEU A 27 -3.59 -0.19 -7.45
C LEU A 27 -4.50 -1.23 -6.78
N ALA A 28 -4.43 -1.39 -5.45
CA ALA A 28 -5.32 -2.28 -4.72
C ALA A 28 -6.79 -1.83 -4.83
N CYS A 29 -7.06 -0.54 -4.72
CA CYS A 29 -8.39 0.05 -4.92
C CYS A 29 -8.87 -0.15 -6.37
N LYS A 30 -8.00 0.01 -7.37
CA LYS A 30 -8.33 -0.22 -8.78
C LYS A 30 -8.65 -1.68 -9.07
N TYR A 31 -7.85 -2.60 -8.54
CA TYR A 31 -8.06 -4.04 -8.75
C TYR A 31 -9.43 -4.51 -8.19
N LEU A 32 -9.81 -3.98 -7.04
CA LEU A 32 -11.08 -4.34 -6.39
C LEU A 32 -12.26 -3.46 -6.81
N GLU A 33 -12.05 -2.51 -7.73
CA GLU A 33 -13.09 -1.58 -8.21
C GLU A 33 -13.88 -0.96 -7.05
N VAL A 34 -13.14 -0.44 -6.04
CA VAL A 34 -13.77 0.05 -4.81
C VAL A 34 -14.79 1.15 -5.09
N ASN A 35 -15.90 1.13 -4.33
CA ASN A 35 -16.95 2.14 -4.38
C ASN A 35 -16.88 3.04 -3.13
N GLU A 36 -17.65 2.81 -2.08
CA GLU A 36 -17.55 3.57 -0.82
C GLU A 36 -16.51 2.93 0.11
N VAL A 37 -15.57 3.75 0.60
CA VAL A 37 -14.45 3.29 1.44
C VAL A 37 -14.38 4.11 2.72
N THR A 38 -14.52 3.45 3.86
CA THR A 38 -14.39 4.07 5.18
C THR A 38 -12.96 3.94 5.69
N ILE A 39 -12.37 5.07 6.07
CA ILE A 39 -11.01 5.17 6.63
C ILE A 39 -11.00 6.10 7.85
N PRO A 40 -9.98 6.01 8.73
CA PRO A 40 -9.78 6.99 9.79
C PRO A 40 -9.67 8.41 9.23
N SER A 41 -10.25 9.41 9.90
CA SER A 41 -10.06 10.82 9.52
C SER A 41 -8.65 11.31 9.82
N GLN A 42 -7.96 10.71 10.78
CA GLN A 42 -6.55 10.98 11.12
C GLN A 42 -5.63 9.96 10.47
N THR A 43 -5.37 10.13 9.19
CA THR A 43 -4.45 9.30 8.41
C THR A 43 -3.62 10.16 7.45
N TYR A 44 -2.74 9.51 6.69
CA TYR A 44 -1.92 10.24 5.73
C TYR A 44 -2.73 10.73 4.54
N LEU A 45 -2.48 11.97 4.15
CA LEU A 45 -3.19 12.72 3.10
C LEU A 45 -3.40 11.95 1.78
N SER A 46 -2.44 11.12 1.38
CA SER A 46 -2.55 10.41 0.11
C SER A 46 -3.53 9.23 0.13
N VAL A 47 -3.96 8.75 1.29
CA VAL A 47 -4.89 7.61 1.38
C VAL A 47 -6.26 7.93 0.77
N PRO A 48 -6.98 8.97 1.21
CA PRO A 48 -8.24 9.35 0.56
C PRO A 48 -8.04 9.73 -0.91
N GLN A 49 -6.93 10.37 -1.27
CA GLN A 49 -6.62 10.69 -2.67
C GLN A 49 -6.46 9.43 -3.53
N SER A 50 -5.79 8.38 -3.03
CA SER A 50 -5.64 7.10 -3.73
C SER A 50 -7.00 6.44 -4.00
N ILE A 51 -7.92 6.47 -3.03
CA ILE A 51 -9.29 5.97 -3.16
C ILE A 51 -10.04 6.76 -4.24
N THR A 52 -10.02 8.08 -4.16
CA THR A 52 -10.69 8.96 -5.13
C THR A 52 -10.13 8.80 -6.54
N HIS A 53 -8.81 8.75 -6.70
CA HIS A 53 -8.17 8.52 -8.01
C HIS A 53 -8.50 7.13 -8.58
N ALA A 54 -8.74 6.15 -7.72
CA ALA A 54 -9.21 4.84 -8.15
C ALA A 54 -10.67 4.81 -8.60
N GLY A 55 -11.44 5.87 -8.32
CA GLY A 55 -12.86 6.01 -8.67
C GLY A 55 -13.79 5.74 -7.49
N GLY A 56 -13.26 5.52 -6.28
CA GLY A 56 -14.03 5.30 -5.06
C GLY A 56 -14.43 6.61 -4.36
N GLU A 57 -15.41 6.53 -3.49
CA GLU A 57 -15.86 7.59 -2.59
C GLU A 57 -15.31 7.34 -1.18
N VAL A 58 -14.83 8.40 -0.53
CA VAL A 58 -14.27 8.32 0.83
C VAL A 58 -15.35 8.64 1.87
N ILE A 59 -15.35 7.87 2.96
CA ILE A 59 -16.09 8.18 4.18
C ILE A 59 -15.08 8.25 5.32
N PHE A 60 -14.99 9.40 6.00
CA PHE A 60 -14.12 9.54 7.17
C PHE A 60 -14.80 9.08 8.44
N ASP A 61 -14.17 8.16 9.13
CA ASP A 61 -14.58 7.74 10.48
C ASP A 61 -13.81 8.59 11.50
N LYS A 62 -14.54 9.45 12.23
CA LYS A 62 -13.99 10.38 13.23
C LYS A 62 -13.97 9.81 14.64
N ARG A 63 -14.55 8.62 14.85
CA ARG A 63 -14.59 8.01 16.17
C ARG A 63 -13.19 7.75 16.71
N ALA A 64 -13.03 7.97 18.02
CA ALA A 64 -11.71 7.86 18.67
C ALA A 64 -11.07 6.48 18.51
N GLU A 65 -11.85 5.39 18.62
CA GLU A 65 -11.35 4.04 18.46
C GLU A 65 -10.82 3.75 17.05
N THR A 66 -11.36 4.40 16.02
CA THR A 66 -10.87 4.28 14.65
C THR A 66 -9.62 5.11 14.42
N ASN A 67 -9.51 6.28 15.06
CA ASN A 67 -8.37 7.18 14.89
C ASN A 67 -7.15 6.81 15.76
N HIS A 68 -7.30 5.96 16.77
CA HIS A 68 -6.20 5.42 17.58
C HIS A 68 -5.59 4.13 17.00
N TRP A 69 -5.54 4.01 15.67
CA TRP A 69 -4.96 2.85 15.01
C TRP A 69 -3.44 2.76 15.21
N LYS A 70 -2.92 1.51 15.27
CA LYS A 70 -1.49 1.22 15.46
C LYS A 70 -0.97 0.38 14.28
N GLY A 71 0.15 0.78 13.72
CA GLY A 71 0.85 0.06 12.67
C GLY A 71 0.12 -0.04 11.34
N MET A 72 -1.15 -0.44 11.37
CA MET A 72 -1.98 -0.61 10.19
C MET A 72 -3.47 -0.44 10.50
N TYR A 73 -4.27 -0.17 9.45
CA TYR A 73 -5.73 -0.16 9.52
C TYR A 73 -6.33 -0.59 8.17
N GLN A 74 -7.58 -1.03 8.20
CA GLN A 74 -8.30 -1.52 7.03
C GLN A 74 -9.06 -0.39 6.32
N LEU A 75 -9.05 -0.40 5.00
CA LEU A 75 -9.92 0.39 4.15
C LEU A 75 -11.26 -0.34 4.02
N LYS A 76 -12.20 -0.07 4.93
CA LYS A 76 -13.45 -0.84 5.05
C LYS A 76 -14.45 -0.49 3.94
N PRO A 77 -15.22 -1.48 3.42
CA PRO A 77 -15.27 -2.90 3.83
C PRO A 77 -14.26 -3.80 3.11
N TYR A 78 -13.38 -3.25 2.29
CA TYR A 78 -12.50 -4.01 1.41
C TYR A 78 -11.35 -4.69 2.17
N PRO A 79 -10.81 -5.80 1.67
CA PRO A 79 -9.68 -6.50 2.25
C PRO A 79 -8.34 -5.77 1.96
N ILE A 80 -8.33 -4.44 2.01
CA ILE A 80 -7.16 -3.59 1.80
C ILE A 80 -6.72 -3.03 3.14
N TRP A 81 -5.41 -3.14 3.43
CA TRP A 81 -4.81 -2.60 4.65
C TRP A 81 -3.71 -1.60 4.31
N ASP A 82 -3.81 -0.41 4.87
CA ASP A 82 -2.67 0.49 4.96
C ASP A 82 -1.78 0.05 6.13
N ALA A 83 -0.66 -0.60 5.81
CA ALA A 83 0.34 -1.05 6.77
C ALA A 83 1.62 -0.20 6.70
N ALA A 84 1.51 1.08 6.32
CA ALA A 84 2.65 1.98 6.15
C ALA A 84 3.47 2.23 7.42
N LYS A 85 2.98 1.84 8.61
CA LYS A 85 3.69 1.97 9.89
C LYS A 85 4.09 0.62 10.50
N ARG A 86 3.90 -0.50 9.78
CA ARG A 86 4.25 -1.86 10.19
C ARG A 86 5.11 -2.56 9.16
N LEU A 87 6.21 -3.16 9.61
CA LEU A 87 7.00 -4.15 8.86
C LEU A 87 7.68 -5.07 9.89
N THR A 88 7.16 -6.26 10.06
CA THR A 88 7.68 -7.26 11.00
C THR A 88 7.48 -8.67 10.43
N SER A 89 8.20 -9.66 10.98
CA SER A 89 8.05 -11.04 10.53
C SER A 89 6.62 -11.57 10.72
N ASN A 90 6.17 -12.40 9.79
CA ASN A 90 4.87 -13.09 9.82
C ASN A 90 3.66 -12.18 10.06
N MET A 91 3.72 -10.94 9.54
CA MET A 91 2.65 -9.97 9.70
C MET A 91 1.48 -10.13 8.70
N TYR A 92 1.68 -10.92 7.65
CA TYR A 92 0.69 -11.05 6.60
C TYR A 92 -0.59 -11.73 7.12
N VAL A 93 -1.74 -11.18 6.74
CA VAL A 93 -3.07 -11.74 7.04
C VAL A 93 -3.63 -12.38 5.78
N PRO A 94 -3.94 -13.69 5.78
CA PRO A 94 -4.46 -14.38 4.60
C PRO A 94 -5.72 -13.74 4.02
N GLY A 95 -5.82 -13.71 2.69
CA GLY A 95 -6.95 -13.12 1.96
C GLY A 95 -6.95 -11.60 1.90
N GLN A 96 -5.88 -10.94 2.36
CA GLN A 96 -5.80 -9.48 2.39
C GLN A 96 -4.80 -8.92 1.35
N PHE A 97 -5.00 -7.66 0.98
CA PHE A 97 -4.03 -6.82 0.28
C PHE A 97 -3.42 -5.86 1.29
N MET A 98 -2.17 -6.09 1.69
CA MET A 98 -1.50 -5.24 2.68
C MET A 98 -0.47 -4.35 2.00
N THR A 99 -0.55 -3.04 2.18
CA THR A 99 0.34 -2.10 1.50
C THR A 99 1.42 -1.57 2.43
N LEU A 100 2.67 -1.69 2.03
CA LEU A 100 3.85 -1.26 2.78
C LEU A 100 4.41 0.05 2.24
N SER A 101 5.05 0.80 3.10
CA SER A 101 5.78 2.03 2.73
C SER A 101 7.25 1.93 3.06
N PHE A 102 8.09 2.27 2.09
CA PHE A 102 9.53 2.40 2.23
C PHE A 102 10.01 3.86 2.12
N HIS A 103 9.12 4.81 2.41
CA HIS A 103 9.48 6.22 2.48
C HIS A 103 10.55 6.45 3.56
N ILE A 104 11.38 7.50 3.41
CA ILE A 104 12.51 7.82 4.31
C ILE A 104 12.15 7.86 5.81
N LYS A 105 10.88 8.10 6.17
CA LYS A 105 10.40 8.13 7.57
C LYS A 105 9.81 6.80 8.05
N LYS A 106 10.00 5.70 7.31
CA LYS A 106 9.41 4.39 7.62
C LYS A 106 10.44 3.43 8.19
N LEU A 107 9.98 2.23 8.60
CA LEU A 107 10.79 1.21 9.27
C LEU A 107 11.95 0.72 8.41
N LEU A 108 11.75 0.57 7.10
CA LEU A 108 12.79 0.30 6.11
C LEU A 108 12.88 1.50 5.14
N PRO A 109 13.72 2.50 5.43
CA PRO A 109 13.71 3.79 4.74
C PRO A 109 14.58 3.79 3.48
N ILE A 110 14.07 3.32 2.34
CA ILE A 110 14.78 3.34 1.06
C ILE A 110 14.50 4.61 0.22
N TRP A 111 14.19 5.73 0.87
CA TRP A 111 13.83 7.05 0.31
C TRP A 111 12.43 7.11 -0.27
N LYS A 112 12.09 6.31 -1.24
CA LYS A 112 10.78 6.18 -1.88
C LYS A 112 10.57 4.73 -2.28
N GLY A 113 9.36 4.20 -2.07
CA GLY A 113 8.99 2.84 -2.43
C GLY A 113 7.75 2.40 -1.67
N GLY A 114 7.11 1.39 -2.18
CA GLY A 114 6.01 0.68 -1.55
C GLY A 114 5.96 -0.77 -2.01
N MET A 115 5.07 -1.54 -1.43
CA MET A 115 4.87 -2.95 -1.80
C MET A 115 3.44 -3.37 -1.49
N ILE A 116 2.89 -4.27 -2.28
CA ILE A 116 1.61 -4.91 -2.03
C ILE A 116 1.88 -6.36 -1.67
N LEU A 117 1.40 -6.79 -0.50
CA LEU A 117 1.43 -8.20 -0.07
C LEU A 117 0.08 -8.83 -0.36
N THR A 118 0.08 -10.07 -0.89
CA THR A 118 -1.14 -10.81 -1.18
C THR A 118 -0.88 -12.32 -1.28
N ASP A 119 -1.90 -13.14 -1.10
CA ASP A 119 -1.91 -14.58 -1.42
C ASP A 119 -2.67 -14.88 -2.72
N ASN A 120 -3.28 -13.88 -3.34
CA ASN A 120 -3.99 -14.03 -4.59
C ASN A 120 -3.03 -13.96 -5.79
N ALA A 121 -2.79 -15.10 -6.43
CA ALA A 121 -1.87 -15.20 -7.58
C ALA A 121 -2.33 -14.39 -8.80
N GLU A 122 -3.65 -14.33 -9.06
CA GLU A 122 -4.22 -13.56 -10.18
C GLU A 122 -4.00 -12.05 -9.94
N ALA A 123 -4.28 -11.59 -8.72
CA ALA A 123 -4.02 -10.20 -8.33
C ALA A 123 -2.53 -9.84 -8.42
N ALA A 124 -1.65 -10.75 -7.99
CA ALA A 124 -0.21 -10.55 -8.07
C ALA A 124 0.27 -10.37 -9.52
N ASP A 125 -0.22 -11.20 -10.46
CA ASP A 125 0.06 -11.06 -11.90
C ASP A 125 -0.48 -9.74 -12.44
N TRP A 126 -1.72 -9.39 -12.08
CA TRP A 126 -2.34 -8.13 -12.47
C TRP A 126 -1.51 -6.93 -11.96
N PHE A 127 -1.11 -6.89 -10.69
CA PHE A 127 -0.31 -5.79 -10.12
C PHE A 127 1.05 -5.65 -10.81
N LYS A 128 1.72 -6.75 -11.14
CA LYS A 128 3.00 -6.73 -11.87
C LYS A 128 2.86 -6.04 -13.22
N LYS A 129 1.81 -6.34 -13.95
CA LYS A 129 1.51 -5.72 -15.23
C LYS A 129 1.02 -4.27 -15.04
N ALA A 130 0.09 -4.04 -14.11
CA ALA A 130 -0.51 -2.73 -13.87
C ALA A 130 0.53 -1.66 -13.50
N ARG A 131 1.51 -1.99 -12.66
CA ARG A 131 2.61 -1.07 -12.29
C ARG A 131 3.56 -0.74 -13.43
N TYR A 132 3.53 -1.53 -14.51
CA TYR A 132 4.44 -1.44 -15.65
C TYR A 132 3.68 -1.25 -16.97
N GLU A 133 2.75 -0.31 -17.00
CA GLU A 133 2.04 0.14 -18.21
C GLU A 133 1.19 -0.96 -18.88
N GLY A 134 0.79 -1.99 -18.15
CA GLY A 134 0.07 -3.16 -18.67
C GLY A 134 0.98 -4.23 -19.28
N ARG A 135 2.29 -4.02 -19.26
CA ARG A 135 3.30 -4.90 -19.83
C ARG A 135 3.59 -6.11 -18.96
N SER A 136 3.92 -7.23 -19.63
CA SER A 136 4.52 -8.38 -18.97
C SER A 136 6.06 -8.31 -19.00
N GLU A 137 6.73 -9.38 -18.57
CA GLU A 137 8.20 -9.49 -18.66
C GLU A 137 8.70 -9.94 -20.03
N LYS A 138 7.80 -10.07 -21.02
CA LYS A 138 8.16 -10.43 -22.39
C LYS A 138 8.91 -9.28 -23.09
N TYR A 139 9.63 -9.64 -24.17
CA TYR A 139 10.21 -8.64 -25.04
C TYR A 139 9.10 -7.76 -25.64
N TYR A 140 9.26 -6.44 -25.62
CA TYR A 140 8.21 -5.48 -25.98
C TYR A 140 7.51 -5.76 -27.32
N LYS A 141 8.24 -6.24 -28.32
CA LYS A 141 7.66 -6.55 -29.64
C LYS A 141 6.77 -7.79 -29.65
N ASP A 142 6.93 -8.65 -28.65
CA ASP A 142 6.22 -9.93 -28.53
C ASP A 142 5.20 -9.88 -27.38
N ASP A 143 5.09 -8.75 -26.69
CA ASP A 143 4.17 -8.56 -25.56
C ASP A 143 2.80 -8.09 -26.06
N ASP A 144 1.74 -8.70 -25.52
CA ASP A 144 0.36 -8.27 -25.74
C ASP A 144 -0.13 -7.44 -24.56
N ILE A 145 -0.37 -6.15 -24.80
CA ILE A 145 -0.86 -5.22 -23.78
C ILE A 145 -2.38 -5.31 -23.74
N THR A 146 -2.91 -6.01 -22.76
CA THR A 146 -4.35 -6.33 -22.67
C THR A 146 -5.18 -5.32 -21.89
N PHE A 147 -4.55 -4.40 -21.15
CA PHE A 147 -5.24 -3.31 -20.42
C PHE A 147 -4.31 -2.11 -20.20
N HIS A 148 -4.88 -0.97 -19.87
CA HIS A 148 -4.11 0.23 -19.54
C HIS A 148 -3.53 0.13 -18.12
N GLY A 149 -2.20 0.10 -18.02
CA GLY A 149 -1.49 0.16 -16.74
C GLY A 149 -0.93 1.55 -16.46
N TRP A 150 -0.05 1.61 -15.47
CA TRP A 150 0.59 2.84 -14.98
C TRP A 150 2.10 2.66 -14.89
N ASN A 151 2.85 3.74 -14.97
CA ASN A 151 4.28 3.76 -14.71
C ASN A 151 4.52 4.00 -13.21
N MET A 152 4.47 2.92 -12.43
CA MET A 152 4.53 2.95 -10.95
C MET A 152 5.48 1.89 -10.36
N TYR A 153 6.38 1.35 -11.17
CA TYR A 153 7.31 0.33 -10.70
C TYR A 153 8.43 0.92 -9.82
N MET A 154 8.91 0.13 -8.88
CA MET A 154 10.13 0.43 -8.12
C MET A 154 11.33 0.29 -9.05
N THR A 155 12.24 1.26 -9.03
CA THR A 155 13.47 1.17 -9.85
C THR A 155 14.41 0.09 -9.32
N PRO A 156 15.24 -0.52 -10.19
CA PRO A 156 16.24 -1.51 -9.76
C PRO A 156 17.19 -0.97 -8.67
N GLN A 157 17.53 0.33 -8.72
CA GLN A 157 18.39 0.97 -7.73
C GLN A 157 17.72 1.03 -6.34
N GLN A 158 16.42 1.36 -6.31
CA GLN A 158 15.64 1.35 -5.06
C GLN A 158 15.53 -0.06 -4.50
N ALA A 159 15.24 -1.05 -5.33
CA ALA A 159 15.15 -2.45 -4.93
C ALA A 159 16.49 -2.99 -4.40
N ALA A 160 17.60 -2.67 -5.07
CA ALA A 160 18.94 -3.07 -4.62
C ALA A 160 19.30 -2.41 -3.28
N HIS A 161 18.99 -1.12 -3.11
CA HIS A 161 19.19 -0.43 -1.84
C HIS A 161 18.34 -1.04 -0.72
N GLY A 162 17.07 -1.31 -1.00
CA GLY A 162 16.16 -1.99 -0.07
C GLY A 162 16.69 -3.35 0.35
N LEU A 163 17.15 -4.15 -0.59
CA LEU A 163 17.74 -5.46 -0.33
C LEU A 163 18.99 -5.37 0.57
N ALA A 164 19.88 -4.42 0.29
CA ALA A 164 21.08 -4.22 1.09
C ALA A 164 20.75 -3.79 2.54
N MET A 165 19.79 -2.89 2.73
CA MET A 165 19.34 -2.49 4.07
C MET A 165 18.62 -3.62 4.79
N PHE A 166 17.91 -4.47 4.07
CA PHE A 166 17.12 -5.55 4.64
C PHE A 166 18.00 -6.71 5.16
N GLN A 167 19.23 -6.88 4.69
CA GLN A 167 20.14 -7.96 5.12
C GLN A 167 20.32 -8.07 6.64
N ASN A 168 20.25 -6.93 7.35
CA ASN A 168 20.40 -6.86 8.80
C ASN A 168 19.10 -6.41 9.49
N TYR A 169 17.96 -6.53 8.81
CA TYR A 169 16.69 -6.12 9.36
C TYR A 169 16.26 -7.08 10.48
N PRO A 170 15.83 -6.60 11.65
CA PRO A 170 15.50 -7.46 12.77
C PRO A 170 14.29 -8.35 12.47
N GLU A 171 14.27 -9.55 13.04
CA GLU A 171 13.16 -10.49 12.90
C GLU A 171 11.83 -9.88 13.40
N HIS A 172 11.88 -9.17 14.53
CA HIS A 172 10.71 -8.50 15.10
C HIS A 172 10.96 -7.00 15.20
N MET A 173 10.07 -6.23 14.61
CA MET A 173 10.09 -4.78 14.64
C MET A 173 8.78 -4.25 15.20
N SER A 174 8.86 -3.33 16.17
CA SER A 174 7.68 -2.63 16.69
C SER A 174 7.12 -1.66 15.65
N ASP A 175 5.80 -1.44 15.69
CA ASP A 175 5.15 -0.44 14.85
C ASP A 175 5.72 0.96 15.08
N LEU A 176 5.72 1.78 14.04
CA LEU A 176 6.11 3.18 14.17
C LEU A 176 5.07 3.94 15.01
N GLY A 177 5.54 4.46 16.13
CA GLY A 177 4.89 5.45 17.00
C GLY A 177 3.40 5.21 17.31
N GLU A 178 3.03 5.35 18.58
CA GLU A 178 1.64 5.26 19.03
C GLU A 178 0.83 6.50 18.66
N ASP A 179 1.47 7.67 18.63
CA ASP A 179 0.86 8.92 18.19
C ASP A 179 0.94 9.00 16.66
N ASN A 180 -0.21 9.02 16.02
CA ASN A 180 -0.26 9.13 14.58
C ASN A 180 0.24 10.49 14.07
N GLY A 181 0.14 11.54 14.87
CA GLY A 181 0.58 12.90 14.52
C GLY A 181 -0.11 13.46 13.27
N TYR A 182 -1.15 12.77 12.78
CA TYR A 182 -1.92 13.21 11.62
C TYR A 182 -3.03 14.17 12.07
N ARG A 183 -3.16 15.26 11.32
CA ARG A 183 -4.30 16.15 11.45
C ARG A 183 -5.58 15.44 11.00
N ASP A 184 -6.71 15.88 11.51
CA ASP A 184 -8.01 15.47 10.98
C ASP A 184 -8.14 15.99 9.53
N LEU A 185 -8.29 15.08 8.59
CA LEU A 185 -8.34 15.41 7.16
C LEU A 185 -9.58 16.21 6.78
N THR A 186 -10.66 16.15 7.58
CA THR A 186 -11.86 16.96 7.37
C THR A 186 -11.63 18.46 7.52
N GLU A 187 -10.51 18.86 8.15
CA GLU A 187 -10.10 20.27 8.26
C GLU A 187 -9.57 20.85 6.93
N PHE A 188 -9.17 20.00 5.97
CA PHE A 188 -8.66 20.48 4.70
C PHE A 188 -9.77 20.79 3.70
N THR A 189 -9.63 21.90 3.00
CA THR A 189 -10.64 22.38 2.04
C THR A 189 -11.05 21.32 1.01
N VAL A 190 -10.12 20.51 0.55
CA VAL A 190 -10.37 19.46 -0.44
C VAL A 190 -11.30 18.34 0.06
N PHE A 191 -11.47 18.20 1.37
CA PHE A 191 -12.28 17.15 2.00
C PHE A 191 -13.49 17.68 2.78
N LYS A 192 -13.81 18.99 2.69
CA LYS A 192 -14.90 19.60 3.47
C LYS A 192 -16.27 18.96 3.23
N ASP A 193 -16.52 18.51 2.01
CA ASP A 193 -17.80 17.91 1.61
C ASP A 193 -17.78 16.38 1.64
N THR A 194 -16.70 15.78 2.18
CA THR A 194 -16.58 14.33 2.32
C THR A 194 -17.47 13.82 3.45
N LYS A 195 -18.19 12.72 3.19
CA LYS A 195 -19.05 12.06 4.20
C LYS A 195 -18.26 11.71 5.46
N THR A 196 -18.88 11.84 6.64
CA THR A 196 -18.27 11.48 7.94
C THR A 196 -19.16 10.57 8.77
N ILE A 197 -18.52 9.76 9.62
CA ILE A 197 -19.14 9.00 10.72
C ILE A 197 -18.59 9.62 12.02
N GLU A 198 -19.49 10.13 12.89
CA GLU A 198 -19.14 10.76 14.15
C GLU A 198 -18.98 9.73 15.29
#